data_f64cacc14ee2c3506de62c0ee0076c0a
#
_entry.id   f64cacc14ee2c3506de62c0ee0076c0a
#
_cell.length_a   1.000
_cell.length_b   1.000
_cell.length_c   1.000
_cell.angle_alpha   90.00
_cell.angle_beta   90.00
_cell.angle_gamma   90.00
#
_symmetry.space_group_name_H-M   'P 1'
#
loop_
_entity.id
_entity.type
_entity.pdbx_description
1 polymer ?
#
loop_
_entity_poly.entity_id
_entity_poly.type
_entity_poly.pdbx_seq_one_letter_code
_entity_poly.pdbx_strand_id
1 'polypeptide(L)'
;MPAGPAGPSLFDRLKAASGAIGGIAITGLLCGLMLGNGLAHPLLVAPMGASAVLLFAVPASPLAQPWPVLGGNVISALVGIFVAKAVPDPTVAAALAVGAAIAVMSLLRCLHPPGGAVALSAALGVKGVASSYMFALVPVGVNTLLLLVVAILFHRIAGHNYPHVAPKAPARHGTADPAPLLRAGPSEQDVADALKGFGDTLDVDQADLRQLLADAELRAAERLHGTVPCAEIMSRDIIHVPASQPMAQVRILMQDRGLLSLPVLDDAGRVQGIIGALDLGKDGTSAGDIARRPLMVHADTPIARLIGPLSSGDRRAAIVVDADHRLQGLVTQTDLLASLALRARSSSC
;
A
#
# COMPACT_ATOMS: atom_id res chain seq x y z
N MET A 1 -13.80 22.69 13.30
CA MET A 1 -12.85 22.52 12.20
C MET A 1 -13.07 21.11 11.64
N PRO A 2 -13.27 20.88 10.36
CA PRO A 2 -13.30 19.54 9.83
C PRO A 2 -11.96 18.89 10.12
N ALA A 3 -11.97 17.66 10.63
CA ALA A 3 -10.77 16.88 10.83
C ALA A 3 -10.09 16.76 9.46
N GLY A 4 -8.86 17.29 9.34
CA GLY A 4 -8.06 17.11 8.14
C GLY A 4 -7.85 15.62 7.85
N PRO A 5 -7.57 15.23 6.61
CA PRO A 5 -7.30 13.84 6.27
C PRO A 5 -6.21 13.30 7.20
N ALA A 6 -6.35 12.04 7.64
CA ALA A 6 -5.38 11.38 8.49
C ALA A 6 -4.01 11.40 7.79
N GLY A 7 -3.18 12.37 8.16
CA GLY A 7 -1.82 12.51 7.62
C GLY A 7 -0.87 11.49 8.26
N PRO A 8 0.37 11.37 7.73
CA PRO A 8 1.38 10.50 8.31
C PRO A 8 1.61 10.84 9.79
N SER A 9 1.89 9.82 10.60
CA SER A 9 2.16 9.99 12.03
C SER A 9 3.36 10.90 12.27
N LEU A 10 3.48 11.48 13.49
CA LEU A 10 4.67 12.28 13.85
C LEU A 10 5.96 11.47 13.64
N PHE A 11 5.93 10.18 13.95
CA PHE A 11 7.08 9.29 13.79
C PHE A 11 7.47 9.13 12.31
N ASP A 12 6.50 9.01 11.40
CA ASP A 12 6.76 8.91 9.95
C ASP A 12 7.34 10.22 9.40
N ARG A 13 6.85 11.37 9.89
CA ARG A 13 7.40 12.69 9.54
C ARG A 13 8.83 12.85 10.00
N LEU A 14 9.17 12.41 11.22
CA LEU A 14 10.54 12.43 11.73
C LEU A 14 11.46 11.48 10.99
N LYS A 15 10.96 10.29 10.62
CA LYS A 15 11.69 9.36 9.73
C LYS A 15 12.00 10.02 8.38
N ALA A 16 11.02 10.62 7.73
CA ALA A 16 11.20 11.29 6.45
C ALA A 16 12.26 12.41 6.54
N ALA A 17 12.15 13.25 7.60
CA ALA A 17 13.12 14.32 7.84
C ALA A 17 14.53 13.77 8.07
N SER A 18 14.70 12.73 8.89
CA SER A 18 16.01 12.10 9.13
C SER A 18 16.60 11.47 7.87
N GLY A 19 15.75 10.84 7.04
CA GLY A 19 16.13 10.32 5.73
C GLY A 19 16.63 11.41 4.79
N ALA A 20 15.92 12.54 4.70
CA ALA A 20 16.32 13.67 3.88
C ALA A 20 17.64 14.29 4.36
N ILE A 21 17.81 14.49 5.66
CA ILE A 21 19.07 15.00 6.26
C ILE A 21 20.22 14.05 5.91
N GLY A 22 20.10 12.77 6.22
CA GLY A 22 21.13 11.76 5.94
C GLY A 22 21.39 11.63 4.44
N GLY A 23 20.33 11.61 3.62
CA GLY A 23 20.42 11.53 2.17
C GLY A 23 21.24 12.65 1.55
N ILE A 24 20.91 13.89 1.88
CA ILE A 24 21.64 15.07 1.38
C ILE A 24 23.08 15.12 1.92
N ALA A 25 23.27 14.86 3.24
CA ALA A 25 24.58 14.90 3.86
C ALA A 25 25.54 13.85 3.25
N ILE A 26 25.08 12.60 3.12
CA ILE A 26 25.88 11.50 2.54
C ILE A 26 26.16 11.77 1.07
N THR A 27 25.17 12.22 0.30
CA THR A 27 25.35 12.56 -1.13
C THR A 27 26.39 13.67 -1.30
N GLY A 28 26.29 14.75 -0.51
CA GLY A 28 27.24 15.85 -0.54
C GLY A 28 28.67 15.43 -0.17
N LEU A 29 28.81 14.64 0.90
CA LEU A 29 30.09 14.09 1.32
C LEU A 29 30.72 13.21 0.24
N LEU A 30 29.99 12.24 -0.28
CA LEU A 30 30.49 11.33 -1.29
C LEU A 30 30.84 12.07 -2.59
N CYS A 31 30.01 13.02 -3.04
CA CYS A 31 30.31 13.85 -4.18
C CYS A 31 31.60 14.66 -3.98
N GLY A 32 31.77 15.30 -2.81
CA GLY A 32 32.99 16.05 -2.49
C GLY A 32 34.24 15.19 -2.51
N LEU A 33 34.17 13.98 -1.98
CA LEU A 33 35.29 13.03 -1.97
C LEU A 33 35.60 12.47 -3.37
N MET A 34 34.59 12.09 -4.16
CA MET A 34 34.77 11.50 -5.49
C MET A 34 35.28 12.47 -6.52
N LEU A 35 34.89 13.75 -6.43
CA LEU A 35 35.21 14.77 -7.42
C LEU A 35 36.39 15.66 -7.01
N GLY A 36 37.06 15.31 -5.92
CA GLY A 36 38.32 15.91 -5.52
C GLY A 36 38.22 17.33 -4.91
N ASN A 37 37.01 17.82 -4.65
CA ASN A 37 36.81 19.18 -4.09
C ASN A 37 36.78 19.20 -2.55
N GLY A 38 36.93 18.05 -1.89
CA GLY A 38 36.90 17.93 -0.43
C GLY A 38 35.57 18.34 0.18
N LEU A 39 35.54 18.49 1.51
CA LEU A 39 34.34 18.88 2.27
C LEU A 39 33.97 20.37 2.13
N ALA A 40 34.90 21.21 1.67
CA ALA A 40 34.72 22.67 1.60
C ALA A 40 33.70 23.09 0.51
N HIS A 41 33.57 22.30 -0.55
CA HIS A 41 32.69 22.62 -1.67
C HIS A 41 31.90 21.36 -2.09
N PRO A 42 30.81 20.99 -1.36
CA PRO A 42 29.95 19.90 -1.77
C PRO A 42 29.34 20.27 -3.13
N LEU A 43 29.64 19.49 -4.18
CA LEU A 43 29.09 19.70 -5.53
C LEU A 43 27.59 19.22 -5.55
N LEU A 44 26.80 19.70 -4.61
CA LEU A 44 25.36 19.47 -4.55
C LEU A 44 24.64 20.51 -5.41
N VAL A 45 23.80 20.04 -6.31
CA VAL A 45 22.90 20.93 -7.03
C VAL A 45 21.64 21.17 -6.20
N ALA A 46 21.20 22.43 -6.08
CA ALA A 46 20.09 22.84 -5.23
C ALA A 46 18.78 22.03 -5.45
N PRO A 47 18.40 21.65 -6.68
CA PRO A 47 17.21 20.79 -6.91
C PRO A 47 17.21 19.44 -6.19
N MET A 48 18.37 18.94 -5.72
CA MET A 48 18.42 17.68 -4.96
C MET A 48 17.65 17.76 -3.63
N GLY A 49 17.49 18.96 -3.06
CA GLY A 49 16.64 19.16 -1.90
C GLY A 49 15.18 18.78 -2.17
N ALA A 50 14.64 19.21 -3.31
CA ALA A 50 13.28 18.84 -3.71
C ALA A 50 13.17 17.34 -4.08
N SER A 51 14.19 16.76 -4.72
CA SER A 51 14.25 15.31 -4.95
C SER A 51 14.29 14.53 -3.64
N ALA A 52 14.97 15.02 -2.60
CA ALA A 52 14.98 14.39 -1.29
C ALA A 52 13.60 14.41 -0.62
N VAL A 53 12.82 15.50 -0.76
CA VAL A 53 11.43 15.53 -0.27
C VAL A 53 10.60 14.40 -0.90
N LEU A 54 10.65 14.24 -2.22
CA LEU A 54 9.91 13.17 -2.90
C LEU A 54 10.39 11.79 -2.46
N LEU A 55 11.71 11.58 -2.43
CA LEU A 55 12.28 10.27 -2.10
C LEU A 55 12.02 9.84 -0.66
N PHE A 56 12.03 10.74 0.31
CA PHE A 56 11.93 10.38 1.73
C PHE A 56 10.58 10.65 2.36
N ALA A 57 9.79 11.62 1.87
CA ALA A 57 8.49 11.95 2.44
C ALA A 57 7.31 11.34 1.68
N VAL A 58 7.44 11.09 0.37
CA VAL A 58 6.38 10.49 -0.46
C VAL A 58 6.93 9.40 -1.40
N PRO A 59 7.60 8.37 -0.87
CA PRO A 59 8.29 7.35 -1.67
C PRO A 59 7.35 6.50 -2.54
N ALA A 60 6.05 6.48 -2.25
CA ALA A 60 5.04 5.78 -3.04
C ALA A 60 4.62 6.57 -4.30
N SER A 61 4.95 7.88 -4.39
CA SER A 61 4.65 8.69 -5.56
C SER A 61 5.26 8.11 -6.82
N PRO A 62 4.51 7.97 -7.93
CA PRO A 62 5.05 7.64 -9.24
C PRO A 62 6.20 8.57 -9.68
N LEU A 63 6.14 9.84 -9.29
CA LEU A 63 7.15 10.86 -9.62
C LEU A 63 8.44 10.71 -8.80
N ALA A 64 8.41 9.92 -7.72
CA ALA A 64 9.55 9.60 -6.86
C ALA A 64 10.25 8.29 -7.24
N GLN A 65 9.78 7.57 -8.26
CA GLN A 65 10.38 6.28 -8.64
C GLN A 65 11.75 6.46 -9.31
N PRO A 66 12.61 5.41 -9.33
CA PRO A 66 14.00 5.55 -9.81
C PRO A 66 14.15 6.14 -11.21
N TRP A 67 13.30 5.74 -12.16
CA TRP A 67 13.36 6.26 -13.52
C TRP A 67 12.96 7.75 -13.61
N PRO A 68 11.82 8.20 -13.08
CA PRO A 68 11.51 9.62 -12.98
C PRO A 68 12.60 10.45 -12.31
N VAL A 69 13.14 10.00 -11.20
CA VAL A 69 14.17 10.73 -10.45
C VAL A 69 15.46 10.88 -11.28
N LEU A 70 16.00 9.78 -11.80
CA LEU A 70 17.26 9.80 -12.55
C LEU A 70 17.08 10.43 -13.93
N GLY A 71 16.12 9.92 -14.70
CA GLY A 71 15.83 10.40 -16.05
C GLY A 71 15.38 11.86 -16.03
N GLY A 72 14.46 12.21 -15.13
CA GLY A 72 13.93 13.57 -15.01
C GLY A 72 15.02 14.60 -14.75
N ASN A 73 15.89 14.36 -13.78
CA ASN A 73 16.97 15.31 -13.48
C ASN A 73 18.01 15.41 -14.62
N VAL A 74 18.49 14.28 -15.15
CA VAL A 74 19.53 14.27 -16.19
C VAL A 74 19.02 14.87 -17.49
N ILE A 75 17.83 14.46 -17.95
CA ILE A 75 17.21 14.96 -19.18
C ILE A 75 16.91 16.44 -19.05
N SER A 76 16.41 16.90 -17.91
CA SER A 76 16.16 18.31 -17.67
C SER A 76 17.43 19.15 -17.72
N ALA A 77 18.55 18.64 -17.19
CA ALA A 77 19.83 19.31 -17.30
C ALA A 77 20.29 19.44 -18.78
N LEU A 78 20.16 18.35 -19.55
CA LEU A 78 20.50 18.34 -20.99
C LEU A 78 19.65 19.35 -21.78
N VAL A 79 18.33 19.34 -21.54
CA VAL A 79 17.39 20.28 -22.18
C VAL A 79 17.73 21.73 -21.79
N GLY A 80 17.98 22.00 -20.50
CA GLY A 80 18.34 23.33 -20.02
C GLY A 80 19.59 23.85 -20.67
N ILE A 81 20.66 23.06 -20.79
CA ILE A 81 21.92 23.41 -21.46
C ILE A 81 21.70 23.66 -22.96
N PHE A 82 20.89 22.79 -23.62
CA PHE A 82 20.59 22.94 -25.04
C PHE A 82 19.89 24.27 -25.32
N VAL A 83 18.84 24.59 -24.54
CA VAL A 83 18.09 25.84 -24.70
C VAL A 83 18.98 27.06 -24.39
N ALA A 84 19.79 27.00 -23.34
CA ALA A 84 20.74 28.11 -23.02
C ALA A 84 21.73 28.39 -24.11
N LYS A 85 22.13 27.40 -24.89
CA LYS A 85 23.02 27.60 -26.07
C LYS A 85 22.27 28.15 -27.28
N ALA A 86 20.99 27.84 -27.41
CA ALA A 86 20.18 28.25 -28.56
C ALA A 86 19.53 29.63 -28.40
N VAL A 87 19.26 30.05 -27.15
CA VAL A 87 18.52 31.26 -26.83
C VAL A 87 19.41 32.26 -26.09
N PRO A 88 19.73 33.43 -26.69
CA PRO A 88 20.66 34.39 -26.07
C PRO A 88 20.11 35.10 -24.82
N ASP A 89 18.81 35.37 -24.77
CA ASP A 89 18.20 36.05 -23.63
C ASP A 89 18.02 35.06 -22.47
N PRO A 90 18.61 35.34 -21.28
CA PRO A 90 18.57 34.43 -20.17
C PRO A 90 17.16 34.16 -19.62
N THR A 91 16.26 35.15 -19.64
CA THR A 91 14.91 35.03 -19.13
C THR A 91 14.06 34.14 -20.04
N VAL A 92 14.15 34.38 -21.34
CA VAL A 92 13.49 33.57 -22.36
C VAL A 92 14.06 32.15 -22.36
N ALA A 93 15.37 31.98 -22.27
CA ALA A 93 16.04 30.69 -22.17
C ALA A 93 15.56 29.90 -20.94
N ALA A 94 15.47 30.54 -19.79
CA ALA A 94 14.97 29.91 -18.55
C ALA A 94 13.49 29.42 -18.69
N ALA A 95 12.62 30.24 -19.23
CA ALA A 95 11.21 29.87 -19.44
C ALA A 95 11.06 28.70 -20.41
N LEU A 96 11.76 28.78 -21.57
CA LEU A 96 11.75 27.73 -22.58
C LEU A 96 12.39 26.44 -22.09
N ALA A 97 13.47 26.52 -21.29
CA ALA A 97 14.11 25.33 -20.70
C ALA A 97 13.20 24.56 -19.79
N VAL A 98 12.47 25.26 -18.91
CA VAL A 98 11.51 24.61 -17.99
C VAL A 98 10.34 23.98 -18.77
N GLY A 99 9.75 24.74 -19.70
CA GLY A 99 8.64 24.23 -20.52
C GLY A 99 9.03 23.04 -21.39
N ALA A 100 10.18 23.12 -22.07
CA ALA A 100 10.72 22.02 -22.88
C ALA A 100 11.08 20.80 -22.01
N ALA A 101 11.67 21.00 -20.82
CA ALA A 101 11.98 19.91 -19.90
C ALA A 101 10.71 19.18 -19.45
N ILE A 102 9.64 19.90 -19.11
CA ILE A 102 8.35 19.28 -18.76
C ILE A 102 7.82 18.44 -19.93
N ALA A 103 7.83 18.98 -21.14
CA ALA A 103 7.37 18.28 -22.33
C ALA A 103 8.17 16.99 -22.60
N VAL A 104 9.52 17.09 -22.57
CA VAL A 104 10.39 15.93 -22.82
C VAL A 104 10.28 14.88 -21.73
N MET A 105 10.25 15.28 -20.45
CA MET A 105 10.04 14.36 -19.33
C MET A 105 8.72 13.62 -19.44
N SER A 106 7.63 14.32 -19.83
CA SER A 106 6.31 13.74 -20.03
C SER A 106 6.31 12.71 -21.15
N LEU A 107 6.92 13.02 -22.30
CA LEU A 107 7.07 12.09 -23.42
C LEU A 107 7.87 10.84 -23.08
N LEU A 108 8.92 10.99 -22.27
CA LEU A 108 9.80 9.89 -21.83
C LEU A 108 9.30 9.18 -20.57
N ARG A 109 8.13 9.56 -20.06
CA ARG A 109 7.54 9.02 -18.84
C ARG A 109 8.46 9.08 -17.63
N CYS A 110 9.21 10.17 -17.53
CA CYS A 110 10.12 10.43 -16.41
C CYS A 110 9.86 11.79 -15.76
N LEU A 111 8.58 12.18 -15.69
CA LEU A 111 8.20 13.43 -15.06
C LEU A 111 8.63 13.43 -13.59
N HIS A 112 9.53 14.37 -13.26
CA HIS A 112 10.07 14.56 -11.92
C HIS A 112 10.11 16.07 -11.64
N PRO A 113 9.24 16.60 -10.79
CA PRO A 113 9.11 18.05 -10.59
C PRO A 113 10.42 18.78 -10.28
N PRO A 114 11.34 18.24 -9.46
CA PRO A 114 12.65 18.83 -9.26
C PRO A 114 13.49 19.01 -10.53
N GLY A 115 13.23 18.21 -11.58
CA GLY A 115 13.85 18.33 -12.89
C GLY A 115 13.60 19.72 -13.53
N GLY A 116 12.42 20.32 -13.30
CA GLY A 116 12.17 21.70 -13.75
C GLY A 116 13.15 22.70 -13.14
N ALA A 117 13.47 22.56 -11.85
CA ALA A 117 14.49 23.37 -11.20
C ALA A 117 15.92 23.05 -11.69
N VAL A 118 16.18 21.81 -12.09
CA VAL A 118 17.46 21.44 -12.73
C VAL A 118 17.59 22.11 -14.09
N ALA A 119 16.54 22.09 -14.93
CA ALA A 119 16.54 22.78 -16.23
C ALA A 119 16.75 24.29 -16.08
N LEU A 120 16.07 24.90 -15.12
CA LEU A 120 16.22 26.31 -14.77
C LEU A 120 17.67 26.63 -14.34
N SER A 121 18.23 25.80 -13.44
CA SER A 121 19.60 25.95 -12.96
C SER A 121 20.62 25.81 -14.11
N ALA A 122 20.39 24.86 -15.02
CA ALA A 122 21.24 24.66 -16.18
C ALA A 122 21.13 25.81 -17.19
N ALA A 123 19.94 26.39 -17.37
CA ALA A 123 19.73 27.51 -18.30
C ALA A 123 20.33 28.84 -17.78
N LEU A 124 20.19 29.10 -16.47
CA LEU A 124 20.72 30.32 -15.84
C LEU A 124 22.17 30.20 -15.38
N GLY A 125 22.74 29.01 -15.48
CA GLY A 125 23.95 28.60 -14.80
C GLY A 125 25.15 29.52 -14.92
N VAL A 126 25.98 29.47 -13.90
CA VAL A 126 27.25 30.20 -13.78
C VAL A 126 28.12 29.93 -15.02
N LYS A 127 28.54 31.01 -15.69
CA LYS A 127 29.44 30.95 -16.86
C LYS A 127 30.60 29.99 -16.60
N GLY A 128 30.66 28.89 -17.35
CA GLY A 128 31.78 27.95 -17.35
C GLY A 128 31.41 26.50 -16.98
N VAL A 129 30.60 26.25 -15.97
CA VAL A 129 30.29 24.89 -15.51
C VAL A 129 28.97 24.35 -16.11
N ALA A 130 27.92 25.16 -16.12
CA ALA A 130 26.62 24.75 -16.66
C ALA A 130 26.53 24.82 -18.20
N SER A 131 27.51 25.39 -18.88
CA SER A 131 27.57 25.44 -20.35
C SER A 131 28.06 24.14 -21.01
N SER A 132 28.59 23.20 -20.22
CA SER A 132 29.02 21.88 -20.69
C SER A 132 27.93 20.83 -20.44
N TYR A 133 27.66 19.99 -21.43
CA TYR A 133 26.79 18.80 -21.25
C TYR A 133 27.29 17.85 -20.17
N MET A 134 28.57 17.95 -19.76
CA MET A 134 29.12 17.23 -18.64
C MET A 134 28.39 17.57 -17.33
N PHE A 135 27.83 18.77 -17.18
CA PHE A 135 27.03 19.17 -16.01
C PHE A 135 25.85 18.23 -15.78
N ALA A 136 25.22 17.71 -16.84
CA ALA A 136 24.13 16.76 -16.73
C ALA A 136 24.59 15.42 -16.15
N LEU A 137 25.80 14.99 -16.39
CA LEU A 137 26.40 13.78 -15.84
C LEU A 137 27.06 14.05 -14.49
N VAL A 138 27.86 15.10 -14.42
CA VAL A 138 28.60 15.56 -13.24
C VAL A 138 28.41 17.08 -13.09
N PRO A 139 27.70 17.57 -12.05
CA PRO A 139 27.26 16.87 -10.82
C PRO A 139 25.84 16.27 -10.83
N VAL A 140 24.94 16.61 -11.77
CA VAL A 140 23.52 16.27 -11.69
C VAL A 140 23.29 14.75 -11.62
N GLY A 141 23.82 13.99 -12.56
CA GLY A 141 23.67 12.54 -12.62
C GLY A 141 24.27 11.85 -11.40
N VAL A 142 25.48 12.24 -10.99
CA VAL A 142 26.16 11.66 -9.82
C VAL A 142 25.36 11.96 -8.54
N ASN A 143 24.94 13.22 -8.31
CA ASN A 143 24.12 13.58 -7.16
C ASN A 143 22.83 12.75 -7.10
N THR A 144 22.12 12.67 -8.25
CA THR A 144 20.86 11.95 -8.34
C THR A 144 21.04 10.47 -8.05
N LEU A 145 22.09 9.84 -8.63
CA LEU A 145 22.37 8.43 -8.43
C LEU A 145 22.72 8.11 -6.97
N LEU A 146 23.58 8.92 -6.36
CA LEU A 146 23.96 8.75 -4.96
C LEU A 146 22.76 8.92 -4.02
N LEU A 147 21.97 9.99 -4.23
CA LEU A 147 20.77 10.23 -3.44
C LEU A 147 19.76 9.08 -3.57
N LEU A 148 19.60 8.53 -4.77
CA LEU A 148 18.73 7.39 -5.03
C LEU A 148 19.22 6.13 -4.31
N VAL A 149 20.52 5.83 -4.38
CA VAL A 149 21.11 4.68 -3.65
C VAL A 149 20.91 4.83 -2.14
N VAL A 150 21.15 6.02 -1.59
CA VAL A 150 20.93 6.28 -0.16
C VAL A 150 19.45 6.12 0.21
N ALA A 151 18.51 6.58 -0.64
CA ALA A 151 17.09 6.41 -0.41
C ALA A 151 16.68 4.95 -0.41
N ILE A 152 17.18 4.14 -1.35
CA ILE A 152 16.92 2.68 -1.38
C ILE A 152 17.40 2.01 -0.09
N LEU A 153 18.62 2.32 0.34
CA LEU A 153 19.18 1.75 1.57
C LEU A 153 18.41 2.19 2.81
N PHE A 154 18.07 3.47 2.90
CA PHE A 154 17.27 4.02 3.99
C PHE A 154 15.92 3.32 4.11
N HIS A 155 15.17 3.19 3.01
CA HIS A 155 13.85 2.56 3.02
C HIS A 155 13.92 1.07 3.37
N ARG A 156 14.96 0.35 2.92
CA ARG A 156 15.18 -1.04 3.34
C ARG A 156 15.37 -1.16 4.85
N ILE A 157 16.16 -0.28 5.46
CA ILE A 157 16.39 -0.25 6.91
C ILE A 157 15.11 0.17 7.66
N ALA A 158 14.37 1.14 7.11
CA ALA A 158 13.13 1.65 7.69
C ALA A 158 11.93 0.70 7.53
N GLY A 159 12.08 -0.43 6.82
CA GLY A 159 11.02 -1.41 6.58
C GLY A 159 9.97 -0.97 5.55
N HIS A 160 10.31 -0.01 4.68
CA HIS A 160 9.45 0.45 3.59
C HIS A 160 9.88 -0.18 2.25
N ASN A 161 8.90 -0.49 1.40
CA ASN A 161 9.17 -0.92 0.04
C ASN A 161 9.52 0.29 -0.85
N TYR A 162 10.79 0.39 -1.24
CA TYR A 162 11.24 1.35 -2.25
C TYR A 162 12.31 0.67 -3.14
N PRO A 163 12.19 0.69 -4.46
CA PRO A 163 11.12 1.29 -5.27
C PRO A 163 9.73 0.79 -4.88
N HIS A 164 8.71 1.69 -5.00
CA HIS A 164 7.35 1.35 -4.61
C HIS A 164 6.79 0.27 -5.54
N VAL A 165 6.27 -0.76 -4.94
CA VAL A 165 5.47 -1.80 -5.61
C VAL A 165 4.20 -1.94 -4.78
N ALA A 166 3.07 -1.74 -5.42
CA ALA A 166 1.78 -1.92 -4.76
C ALA A 166 1.72 -3.30 -4.10
N PRO A 167 1.23 -3.38 -2.85
CA PRO A 167 1.14 -4.65 -2.12
C PRO A 167 0.31 -5.65 -2.92
N LYS A 168 0.93 -6.68 -3.45
CA LYS A 168 0.18 -7.84 -3.95
C LYS A 168 -0.38 -8.57 -2.75
N ALA A 169 -1.70 -8.70 -2.68
CA ALA A 169 -2.32 -9.58 -1.71
C ALA A 169 -1.67 -10.97 -1.83
N PRO A 170 -1.19 -11.56 -0.73
CA PRO A 170 -0.50 -12.84 -0.79
C PRO A 170 -1.42 -13.90 -1.44
N ALA A 171 -0.96 -14.49 -2.52
CA ALA A 171 -1.64 -15.61 -3.15
C ALA A 171 -1.51 -16.83 -2.21
N ARG A 172 -2.54 -17.06 -1.36
CA ARG A 172 -2.51 -18.09 -0.29
C ARG A 172 -2.44 -19.52 -0.80
N HIS A 173 -2.82 -19.71 -2.05
CA HIS A 173 -2.91 -21.03 -2.67
C HIS A 173 -1.85 -21.27 -3.75
N GLY A 174 -0.79 -20.44 -3.80
CA GLY A 174 0.23 -20.52 -4.86
C GLY A 174 -0.29 -20.18 -6.26
N THR A 175 -1.46 -19.52 -6.36
CA THR A 175 -2.07 -19.05 -7.60
C THR A 175 -1.74 -17.58 -7.84
N ALA A 176 -1.73 -17.16 -9.09
CA ALA A 176 -1.50 -15.75 -9.47
C ALA A 176 -2.78 -14.89 -9.40
N ASP A 177 -3.91 -15.46 -9.00
CA ASP A 177 -5.19 -14.77 -8.96
C ASP A 177 -5.22 -13.69 -7.89
N PRO A 178 -5.78 -12.50 -8.18
CA PRO A 178 -6.04 -11.47 -7.18
C PRO A 178 -6.95 -11.96 -6.06
N ALA A 179 -6.86 -11.32 -4.89
CA ALA A 179 -7.76 -11.59 -3.78
C ALA A 179 -9.24 -11.44 -4.21
N PRO A 180 -10.19 -12.19 -3.62
CA PRO A 180 -11.61 -12.18 -4.02
C PRO A 180 -12.22 -10.77 -4.08
N LEU A 181 -11.91 -9.89 -3.14
CA LEU A 181 -12.38 -8.50 -3.15
C LEU A 181 -11.86 -7.69 -4.34
N LEU A 182 -10.61 -7.94 -4.77
CA LEU A 182 -10.05 -7.28 -5.94
C LEU A 182 -10.54 -7.87 -7.27
N ARG A 183 -11.04 -9.11 -7.26
CA ARG A 183 -11.68 -9.73 -8.44
C ARG A 183 -13.12 -9.27 -8.63
N ALA A 184 -13.82 -9.00 -7.53
CA ALA A 184 -15.21 -8.56 -7.54
C ALA A 184 -15.36 -7.03 -7.60
N GLY A 185 -14.34 -6.28 -7.21
CA GLY A 185 -14.29 -4.82 -7.24
C GLY A 185 -13.83 -4.25 -8.58
N PRO A 186 -13.48 -2.94 -8.64
CA PRO A 186 -13.06 -2.26 -9.86
C PRO A 186 -11.90 -2.98 -10.54
N SER A 187 -12.01 -3.19 -11.84
CA SER A 187 -10.93 -3.72 -12.66
C SER A 187 -9.85 -2.64 -12.91
N GLU A 188 -8.67 -3.05 -13.38
CA GLU A 188 -7.63 -2.09 -13.81
C GLU A 188 -8.14 -1.19 -14.94
N GLN A 189 -8.98 -1.75 -15.82
CA GLN A 189 -9.56 -1.01 -16.93
C GLN A 189 -10.57 0.04 -16.44
N ASP A 190 -11.42 -0.30 -15.46
CA ASP A 190 -12.38 0.66 -14.88
C ASP A 190 -11.67 1.86 -14.26
N VAL A 191 -10.58 1.60 -13.52
CA VAL A 191 -9.75 2.66 -12.92
C VAL A 191 -9.07 3.50 -14.00
N ALA A 192 -8.51 2.86 -15.05
CA ALA A 192 -7.87 3.58 -16.14
C ALA A 192 -8.87 4.46 -16.92
N ASP A 193 -10.07 3.99 -17.15
CA ASP A 193 -11.12 4.75 -17.85
C ASP A 193 -11.68 5.88 -16.98
N ALA A 194 -11.83 5.65 -15.69
CA ALA A 194 -12.20 6.71 -14.73
C ALA A 194 -11.13 7.82 -14.68
N LEU A 195 -9.85 7.45 -14.67
CA LEU A 195 -8.74 8.42 -14.69
C LEU A 195 -8.71 9.23 -15.99
N LYS A 196 -9.00 8.63 -17.15
CA LYS A 196 -9.12 9.36 -18.42
C LYS A 196 -10.25 10.41 -18.37
N GLY A 197 -11.38 10.05 -17.74
CA GLY A 197 -12.52 10.95 -17.56
C GLY A 197 -12.24 12.08 -16.56
N PHE A 198 -11.29 11.87 -15.63
CA PHE A 198 -10.95 12.87 -14.60
C PHE A 198 -10.18 14.06 -15.18
N GLY A 199 -9.43 13.86 -16.27
CA GLY A 199 -8.77 14.92 -17.04
C GLY A 199 -7.48 15.47 -16.45
N ASP A 200 -7.19 15.23 -15.16
CA ASP A 200 -5.98 15.67 -14.48
C ASP A 200 -5.04 14.49 -14.16
N THR A 201 -3.74 14.78 -14.08
CA THR A 201 -2.76 13.80 -13.66
C THR A 201 -2.77 13.66 -12.13
N LEU A 202 -3.13 12.49 -11.64
CA LEU A 202 -3.04 12.18 -10.22
C LEU A 202 -1.68 11.57 -9.91
N ASP A 203 -1.04 12.07 -8.84
CA ASP A 203 0.23 11.53 -8.31
C ASP A 203 -0.03 10.35 -7.37
N VAL A 204 -0.68 9.29 -7.91
CA VAL A 204 -1.02 8.05 -7.20
C VAL A 204 -0.80 6.87 -8.13
N ASP A 205 -0.24 5.79 -7.62
CA ASP A 205 -0.13 4.55 -8.37
C ASP A 205 -1.52 3.95 -8.65
N GLN A 206 -1.74 3.43 -9.87
CA GLN A 206 -3.05 2.88 -10.26
C GLN A 206 -3.47 1.68 -9.42
N ALA A 207 -2.52 0.85 -8.99
CA ALA A 207 -2.83 -0.30 -8.16
C ALA A 207 -3.20 0.11 -6.73
N ASP A 208 -2.56 1.15 -6.18
CA ASP A 208 -2.94 1.74 -4.89
C ASP A 208 -4.32 2.39 -4.97
N LEU A 209 -4.63 3.11 -6.06
CA LEU A 209 -5.94 3.70 -6.28
C LEU A 209 -7.04 2.63 -6.39
N ARG A 210 -6.77 1.55 -7.11
CA ARG A 210 -7.67 0.40 -7.20
C ARG A 210 -7.95 -0.23 -5.83
N GLN A 211 -6.91 -0.41 -5.02
CA GLN A 211 -7.05 -0.93 -3.66
C GLN A 211 -7.89 0.02 -2.79
N LEU A 212 -7.64 1.31 -2.87
CA LEU A 212 -8.39 2.33 -2.15
C LEU A 212 -9.88 2.32 -2.54
N LEU A 213 -10.18 2.21 -3.84
CA LEU A 213 -11.55 2.14 -4.34
C LEU A 213 -12.26 0.87 -3.85
N ALA A 214 -11.59 -0.30 -3.91
CA ALA A 214 -12.15 -1.55 -3.41
C ALA A 214 -12.44 -1.49 -1.90
N ASP A 215 -11.55 -0.89 -1.12
CA ASP A 215 -11.75 -0.66 0.32
C ASP A 215 -12.90 0.32 0.59
N ALA A 216 -13.02 1.38 -0.23
CA ALA A 216 -14.11 2.35 -0.13
C ALA A 216 -15.48 1.71 -0.44
N GLU A 217 -15.55 0.88 -1.49
CA GLU A 217 -16.76 0.13 -1.85
C GLU A 217 -17.18 -0.84 -0.73
N LEU A 218 -16.21 -1.57 -0.16
CA LEU A 218 -16.48 -2.46 0.97
C LEU A 218 -17.09 -1.69 2.15
N ARG A 219 -16.49 -0.55 2.52
CA ARG A 219 -17.01 0.31 3.60
C ARG A 219 -18.38 0.90 3.29
N ALA A 220 -18.64 1.24 2.03
CA ALA A 220 -19.95 1.71 1.58
C ALA A 220 -21.00 0.58 1.68
N ALA A 221 -20.65 -0.63 1.24
CA ALA A 221 -21.51 -1.81 1.38
C ALA A 221 -21.79 -2.14 2.87
N GLU A 222 -20.79 -2.07 3.74
CA GLU A 222 -20.95 -2.22 5.19
C GLU A 222 -21.95 -1.22 5.77
N ARG A 223 -21.89 0.05 5.34
CA ARG A 223 -22.79 1.10 5.81
C ARG A 223 -24.21 0.93 5.28
N LEU A 224 -24.35 0.60 4.00
CA LEU A 224 -25.65 0.48 3.33
C LEU A 224 -26.40 -0.81 3.76
N HIS A 225 -25.67 -1.88 4.03
CA HIS A 225 -26.23 -3.18 4.43
C HIS A 225 -26.07 -3.48 5.93
N GLY A 226 -25.55 -2.52 6.72
CA GLY A 226 -25.16 -2.67 8.11
C GLY A 226 -26.31 -2.78 9.12
N THR A 227 -27.56 -2.95 8.68
CA THR A 227 -28.72 -3.01 9.58
C THR A 227 -29.06 -4.40 10.08
N VAL A 228 -28.48 -5.46 9.52
CA VAL A 228 -28.77 -6.85 9.91
C VAL A 228 -27.80 -7.30 10.99
N PRO A 229 -28.27 -7.57 12.21
CA PRO A 229 -27.41 -8.10 13.25
C PRO A 229 -27.11 -9.61 13.02
N CYS A 230 -25.98 -10.07 13.52
CA CYS A 230 -25.58 -11.48 13.47
C CYS A 230 -26.66 -12.40 14.09
N ALA A 231 -27.39 -11.92 15.08
CA ALA A 231 -28.48 -12.64 15.73
C ALA A 231 -29.59 -13.13 14.79
N GLU A 232 -29.79 -12.40 13.65
CA GLU A 232 -30.82 -12.76 12.68
C GLU A 232 -30.44 -13.94 11.78
N ILE A 233 -29.13 -14.13 11.53
CA ILE A 233 -28.65 -15.13 10.56
C ILE A 233 -27.82 -16.26 11.20
N MET A 234 -27.40 -16.11 12.46
CA MET A 234 -26.55 -17.09 13.12
C MET A 234 -27.24 -18.39 13.36
N SER A 235 -26.56 -19.49 13.18
CA SER A 235 -26.96 -20.81 13.74
C SER A 235 -26.84 -20.77 15.26
N ARG A 236 -27.82 -21.32 15.97
CA ARG A 236 -27.89 -21.35 17.45
C ARG A 236 -27.61 -22.73 18.03
N ASP A 237 -27.98 -23.78 17.30
CA ASP A 237 -27.67 -25.17 17.67
C ASP A 237 -26.30 -25.54 17.13
N ILE A 238 -25.27 -25.31 17.96
CA ILE A 238 -23.87 -25.38 17.54
C ILE A 238 -23.20 -26.57 18.21
N ILE A 239 -22.69 -27.47 17.39
CA ILE A 239 -21.80 -28.54 17.84
C ILE A 239 -20.48 -27.92 18.27
N HIS A 240 -20.03 -28.19 19.48
CA HIS A 240 -18.79 -27.72 20.07
C HIS A 240 -18.15 -28.84 20.90
N VAL A 241 -16.87 -28.66 21.25
CA VAL A 241 -16.14 -29.61 22.09
C VAL A 241 -15.39 -28.89 23.22
N PRO A 242 -15.16 -29.56 24.35
CA PRO A 242 -14.26 -29.01 25.37
C PRO A 242 -12.80 -29.04 24.90
N ALA A 243 -11.98 -28.16 25.46
CA ALA A 243 -10.57 -28.09 25.13
C ALA A 243 -9.79 -29.37 25.40
N SER A 244 -10.27 -30.17 26.37
CA SER A 244 -9.68 -31.46 26.74
C SER A 244 -10.03 -32.60 25.78
N GLN A 245 -10.94 -32.39 24.80
CA GLN A 245 -11.40 -33.43 23.89
C GLN A 245 -10.24 -34.01 23.08
N PRO A 246 -10.05 -35.37 23.08
CA PRO A 246 -8.99 -35.97 22.26
C PRO A 246 -9.16 -35.72 20.77
N MET A 247 -8.09 -35.37 20.07
CA MET A 247 -8.12 -35.05 18.64
C MET A 247 -8.63 -36.17 17.75
N ALA A 248 -8.45 -37.44 18.14
CA ALA A 248 -9.02 -38.60 17.44
C ALA A 248 -10.53 -38.51 17.36
N GLN A 249 -11.20 -38.13 18.47
CA GLN A 249 -12.66 -37.98 18.52
C GLN A 249 -13.14 -36.75 17.81
N VAL A 250 -12.37 -35.63 17.85
CA VAL A 250 -12.64 -34.40 17.09
C VAL A 250 -12.66 -34.70 15.60
N ARG A 251 -11.68 -35.47 15.09
CA ARG A 251 -11.60 -35.86 13.67
C ARG A 251 -12.85 -36.64 13.24
N ILE A 252 -13.22 -37.67 14.03
CA ILE A 252 -14.43 -38.49 13.77
C ILE A 252 -15.67 -37.59 13.77
N LEU A 253 -15.85 -36.77 14.78
CA LEU A 253 -17.03 -35.90 14.91
C LEU A 253 -17.15 -34.94 13.71
N MET A 254 -16.02 -34.29 13.29
CA MET A 254 -16.05 -33.38 12.19
C MET A 254 -16.33 -34.10 10.86
N GLN A 255 -15.79 -35.30 10.66
CA GLN A 255 -16.02 -36.11 9.45
C GLN A 255 -17.46 -36.61 9.38
N ASP A 256 -17.97 -37.23 10.44
CA ASP A 256 -19.32 -37.82 10.47
C ASP A 256 -20.41 -36.77 10.32
N ARG A 257 -20.19 -35.57 10.84
CA ARG A 257 -21.16 -34.46 10.79
C ARG A 257 -20.89 -33.49 9.64
N GLY A 258 -19.83 -33.68 8.84
CA GLY A 258 -19.45 -32.79 7.72
C GLY A 258 -19.10 -31.38 8.17
N LEU A 259 -18.53 -31.23 9.37
CA LEU A 259 -18.25 -29.91 9.95
C LEU A 259 -16.97 -29.33 9.36
N LEU A 260 -17.04 -28.06 8.90
CA LEU A 260 -15.89 -27.31 8.41
C LEU A 260 -15.25 -26.45 9.49
N SER A 261 -15.97 -26.20 10.58
CA SER A 261 -15.51 -25.39 11.71
C SER A 261 -16.14 -25.92 13.01
N LEU A 262 -15.34 -26.05 14.06
CA LEU A 262 -15.78 -26.60 15.34
C LEU A 262 -15.29 -25.68 16.47
N PRO A 263 -16.17 -24.99 17.20
CA PRO A 263 -15.81 -24.21 18.38
C PRO A 263 -15.25 -25.08 19.50
N VAL A 264 -14.24 -24.58 20.19
CA VAL A 264 -13.62 -25.19 21.35
C VAL A 264 -13.89 -24.32 22.56
N LEU A 265 -14.45 -24.92 23.61
CA LEU A 265 -14.84 -24.23 24.85
C LEU A 265 -13.92 -24.62 26.00
N ASP A 266 -13.75 -23.69 26.94
CA ASP A 266 -13.12 -23.97 28.23
C ASP A 266 -14.12 -24.62 29.20
N ASP A 267 -13.65 -25.02 30.39
CA ASP A 267 -14.49 -25.67 31.43
C ASP A 267 -15.56 -24.73 31.96
N ALA A 268 -15.47 -23.43 31.76
CA ALA A 268 -16.46 -22.42 32.11
C ALA A 268 -17.50 -22.18 30.99
N GLY A 269 -17.37 -22.86 29.85
CA GLY A 269 -18.26 -22.73 28.69
C GLY A 269 -17.93 -21.48 27.83
N ARG A 270 -16.76 -20.88 28.00
CA ARG A 270 -16.31 -19.75 27.20
C ARG A 270 -15.54 -20.23 25.98
N VAL A 271 -15.61 -19.45 24.91
CA VAL A 271 -14.92 -19.78 23.66
C VAL A 271 -13.42 -19.59 23.84
N GLN A 272 -12.68 -20.70 23.78
CA GLN A 272 -11.21 -20.73 23.80
C GLN A 272 -10.62 -20.64 22.40
N GLY A 273 -11.26 -21.28 21.42
CA GLY A 273 -10.73 -21.36 20.07
C GLY A 273 -11.70 -21.94 19.05
N ILE A 274 -11.19 -22.15 17.84
CA ILE A 274 -11.91 -22.81 16.75
C ILE A 274 -10.96 -23.77 16.02
N ILE A 275 -11.45 -24.95 15.66
CA ILE A 275 -10.76 -25.93 14.82
C ILE A 275 -11.43 -25.91 13.45
N GLY A 276 -10.65 -25.75 12.39
CA GLY A 276 -11.08 -25.87 11.00
C GLY A 276 -10.68 -27.21 10.40
N ALA A 277 -11.31 -27.59 9.28
CA ALA A 277 -10.99 -28.84 8.58
C ALA A 277 -9.47 -28.97 8.21
N LEU A 278 -8.79 -27.86 7.93
CA LEU A 278 -7.34 -27.83 7.65
C LEU A 278 -6.47 -28.07 8.88
N ASP A 279 -7.03 -27.96 10.08
CA ASP A 279 -6.27 -28.16 11.31
C ASP A 279 -6.24 -29.64 11.71
N LEU A 280 -7.08 -30.47 11.11
CA LEU A 280 -7.17 -31.91 11.44
C LEU A 280 -5.90 -32.72 11.15
N GLY A 281 -5.03 -32.23 10.27
CA GLY A 281 -3.73 -32.83 9.97
C GLY A 281 -2.59 -32.41 10.90
N LYS A 282 -2.84 -31.52 11.86
CA LYS A 282 -1.81 -31.06 12.79
C LYS A 282 -1.60 -32.05 13.94
N ASP A 283 -0.38 -32.08 14.46
CA ASP A 283 -0.03 -32.86 15.63
C ASP A 283 -0.53 -32.15 16.89
N GLY A 284 -1.26 -32.88 17.72
CA GLY A 284 -1.81 -32.41 18.99
C GLY A 284 -2.63 -33.50 19.65
N THR A 285 -2.64 -33.53 20.97
CA THR A 285 -3.33 -34.56 21.76
C THR A 285 -4.78 -34.17 22.02
N SER A 286 -5.08 -32.90 22.19
CA SER A 286 -6.38 -32.38 22.55
C SER A 286 -6.85 -31.27 21.60
N ALA A 287 -8.15 -30.96 21.64
CA ALA A 287 -8.76 -29.87 20.89
C ALA A 287 -8.11 -28.51 21.22
N GLY A 288 -7.79 -28.28 22.47
CA GLY A 288 -7.14 -27.04 22.93
C GLY A 288 -5.77 -26.80 22.34
N ASP A 289 -4.98 -27.87 22.07
CA ASP A 289 -3.63 -27.76 21.51
C ASP A 289 -3.65 -27.26 20.07
N ILE A 290 -4.74 -27.57 19.34
CA ILE A 290 -4.85 -27.30 17.88
C ILE A 290 -5.72 -26.07 17.61
N ALA A 291 -6.58 -25.69 18.56
CA ALA A 291 -7.54 -24.60 18.38
C ALA A 291 -6.81 -23.29 18.04
N ARG A 292 -7.29 -22.62 16.99
CA ARG A 292 -6.80 -21.30 16.57
C ARG A 292 -7.66 -20.20 17.17
N ARG A 293 -7.09 -18.99 17.25
CA ARG A 293 -7.82 -17.78 17.68
C ARG A 293 -9.02 -17.54 16.74
N PRO A 294 -10.26 -17.56 17.27
CA PRO A 294 -11.47 -17.39 16.48
C PRO A 294 -11.71 -15.92 16.11
N LEU A 295 -12.53 -15.69 15.11
CA LEU A 295 -13.20 -14.40 14.93
C LEU A 295 -14.41 -14.39 15.86
N MET A 296 -14.37 -13.60 16.92
CA MET A 296 -15.47 -13.41 17.84
C MET A 296 -16.20 -12.10 17.56
N VAL A 297 -17.53 -12.14 17.60
CA VAL A 297 -18.42 -10.99 17.42
C VAL A 297 -19.60 -11.10 18.39
N HIS A 298 -20.31 -10.01 18.62
CA HIS A 298 -21.53 -10.00 19.43
C HIS A 298 -22.78 -10.20 18.56
N ALA A 299 -23.89 -10.57 19.18
CA ALA A 299 -25.15 -10.84 18.51
C ALA A 299 -25.72 -9.63 17.75
N ASP A 300 -25.46 -8.42 18.23
CA ASP A 300 -25.84 -7.14 17.62
C ASP A 300 -24.88 -6.66 16.52
N THR A 301 -23.74 -7.33 16.33
CA THR A 301 -22.77 -6.97 15.31
C THR A 301 -23.40 -7.05 13.93
N PRO A 302 -23.33 -5.99 13.10
CA PRO A 302 -23.81 -6.02 11.73
C PRO A 302 -23.08 -7.06 10.89
N ILE A 303 -23.83 -7.88 10.13
CA ILE A 303 -23.25 -8.94 9.27
C ILE A 303 -22.30 -8.40 8.22
N ALA A 304 -22.48 -7.15 7.78
CA ALA A 304 -21.60 -6.48 6.83
C ALA A 304 -20.14 -6.43 7.32
N ARG A 305 -19.91 -6.34 8.63
CA ARG A 305 -18.55 -6.41 9.22
C ARG A 305 -17.89 -7.77 9.07
N LEU A 306 -18.65 -8.82 8.77
CA LEU A 306 -18.12 -10.15 8.55
C LEU A 306 -17.72 -10.41 7.10
N ILE A 307 -18.19 -9.59 6.14
CA ILE A 307 -17.92 -9.79 4.71
C ILE A 307 -16.41 -9.78 4.45
N GLY A 308 -15.69 -8.75 4.87
CA GLY A 308 -14.24 -8.65 4.68
C GLY A 308 -13.48 -9.83 5.31
N PRO A 309 -13.60 -10.08 6.63
CA PRO A 309 -12.90 -11.17 7.32
C PRO A 309 -13.22 -12.57 6.80
N LEU A 310 -14.47 -12.84 6.39
CA LEU A 310 -14.86 -14.15 5.89
C LEU A 310 -14.58 -14.34 4.40
N SER A 311 -14.52 -13.27 3.59
CA SER A 311 -14.14 -13.37 2.18
C SER A 311 -12.62 -13.38 1.95
N SER A 312 -11.80 -13.03 2.94
CA SER A 312 -10.33 -13.07 2.84
C SER A 312 -9.76 -14.50 2.71
N GLY A 313 -10.55 -15.55 2.95
CA GLY A 313 -10.12 -16.96 2.88
C GLY A 313 -9.41 -17.48 4.13
N ASP A 314 -9.10 -16.63 5.13
CA ASP A 314 -8.46 -17.03 6.39
C ASP A 314 -9.41 -17.70 7.36
N ARG A 315 -10.64 -17.22 7.35
CA ARG A 315 -11.67 -17.57 8.32
C ARG A 315 -12.91 -18.00 7.58
N ARG A 316 -13.49 -19.12 7.99
CA ARG A 316 -14.70 -19.68 7.38
C ARG A 316 -15.94 -19.43 8.20
N ALA A 317 -15.74 -19.07 9.47
CA ALA A 317 -16.81 -18.78 10.40
C ALA A 317 -16.42 -17.71 11.42
N ALA A 318 -17.41 -16.98 11.90
CA ALA A 318 -17.35 -16.10 13.06
C ALA A 318 -18.18 -16.70 14.20
N ILE A 319 -17.61 -16.73 15.40
CA ILE A 319 -18.30 -17.19 16.60
C ILE A 319 -19.00 -16.00 17.24
N VAL A 320 -20.31 -16.12 17.45
CA VAL A 320 -21.10 -15.11 18.16
C VAL A 320 -21.06 -15.43 19.64
N VAL A 321 -20.65 -14.46 20.44
CA VAL A 321 -20.49 -14.59 21.90
C VAL A 321 -21.27 -13.52 22.65
N ASP A 322 -21.52 -13.76 23.92
CA ASP A 322 -22.01 -12.74 24.87
C ASP A 322 -20.86 -11.93 25.50
N ALA A 323 -21.21 -11.06 26.44
CA ALA A 323 -20.24 -10.21 27.15
C ALA A 323 -19.22 -11.03 27.98
N ASP A 324 -19.57 -12.26 28.37
CA ASP A 324 -18.73 -13.18 29.14
C ASP A 324 -17.94 -14.15 28.24
N HIS A 325 -17.91 -13.91 26.94
CA HIS A 325 -17.30 -14.78 25.91
C HIS A 325 -17.92 -16.19 25.80
N ARG A 326 -19.16 -16.37 26.24
CA ARG A 326 -19.88 -17.62 26.07
C ARG A 326 -20.48 -17.74 24.69
N LEU A 327 -20.48 -18.96 24.15
CA LEU A 327 -21.01 -19.27 22.83
C LEU A 327 -22.51 -19.01 22.73
N GLN A 328 -22.91 -18.12 21.80
CA GLN A 328 -24.31 -17.85 21.47
C GLN A 328 -24.72 -18.31 20.07
N GLY A 329 -23.80 -18.31 19.14
CA GLY A 329 -24.08 -18.59 17.75
C GLY A 329 -22.85 -18.77 16.88
N LEU A 330 -23.07 -19.16 15.63
CA LEU A 330 -22.05 -19.28 14.60
C LEU A 330 -22.59 -18.68 13.29
N VAL A 331 -21.80 -17.84 12.65
CA VAL A 331 -22.08 -17.30 11.30
C VAL A 331 -21.00 -17.80 10.35
N THR A 332 -21.41 -18.50 9.29
CA THR A 332 -20.51 -19.01 8.24
C THR A 332 -20.56 -18.16 6.98
N GLN A 333 -19.66 -18.42 6.04
CA GLN A 333 -19.73 -17.84 4.68
C GLN A 333 -21.06 -18.15 3.99
N THR A 334 -21.62 -19.35 4.20
CA THR A 334 -22.89 -19.78 3.62
C THR A 334 -24.07 -18.97 4.14
N ASP A 335 -24.07 -18.63 5.44
CA ASP A 335 -25.13 -17.80 6.05
C ASP A 335 -25.09 -16.37 5.47
N LEU A 336 -23.90 -15.81 5.27
CA LEU A 336 -23.75 -14.52 4.60
C LEU A 336 -24.27 -14.56 3.16
N LEU A 337 -23.89 -15.57 2.38
CA LEU A 337 -24.32 -15.71 0.98
C LEU A 337 -25.85 -15.86 0.91
N ALA A 338 -26.46 -16.66 1.79
CA ALA A 338 -27.91 -16.83 1.87
C ALA A 338 -28.61 -15.51 2.20
N SER A 339 -28.09 -14.77 3.18
CA SER A 339 -28.64 -13.46 3.57
C SER A 339 -28.54 -12.43 2.44
N LEU A 340 -27.43 -12.37 1.73
CA LEU A 340 -27.24 -11.46 0.59
C LEU A 340 -28.16 -11.82 -0.59
N ALA A 341 -28.32 -13.11 -0.90
CA ALA A 341 -29.17 -13.59 -1.99
C ALA A 341 -30.67 -13.29 -1.76
N LEU A 342 -31.14 -13.43 -0.51
CA LEU A 342 -32.53 -13.12 -0.16
C LEU A 342 -32.83 -11.61 -0.30
N ARG A 343 -31.87 -10.76 0.06
CA ARG A 343 -32.02 -9.30 0.01
C ARG A 343 -31.92 -8.73 -1.39
N ALA A 344 -31.07 -9.30 -2.25
CA ALA A 344 -31.00 -8.92 -3.65
C ALA A 344 -32.35 -9.10 -4.36
N ARG A 345 -33.15 -10.10 -3.95
CA ARG A 345 -34.51 -10.32 -4.47
C ARG A 345 -35.51 -9.27 -3.94
N SER A 346 -35.39 -8.81 -2.71
CA SER A 346 -36.29 -7.82 -2.11
C SER A 346 -36.04 -6.38 -2.59
N SER A 347 -34.87 -6.09 -3.15
CA SER A 347 -34.51 -4.78 -3.73
C SER A 347 -34.91 -4.65 -5.21
N SER A 348 -35.36 -5.72 -5.85
CA SER A 348 -35.75 -5.78 -7.27
C SER A 348 -37.27 -5.75 -7.48
N CYS A 349 -38.07 -5.60 -6.43
CA CYS A 349 -39.50 -5.28 -6.43
C CYS A 349 -39.69 -3.86 -5.89
#